data_d2a7d4f15f3ae9ad96a28b768cb1cd46
#
_entry.id   d2a7d4f15f3ae9ad96a28b768cb1cd46
#
_cell.length_a   1.000
_cell.length_b   1.000
_cell.length_c   1.000
_cell.angle_alpha   90.00
_cell.angle_beta   90.00
_cell.angle_gamma   90.00
#
_symmetry.space_group_name_H-M   'P 1'
#
loop_
_entity.id
_entity.type
_entity.pdbx_description
1 polymer ?
#
loop_
_entity_poly.entity_id
_entity_poly.type
_entity_poly.pdbx_seq_one_letter_code
_entity_poly.pdbx_strand_id
1 'polypeptide(L)'
;IVPQLKLLYNPQMKSAYNFVPGVMGLILMLICAMMTSISIVREKETGTMEVLLVSPVKPLFIILAKAVPYFVLSFVNLTTILLLSVYVLDVPVAGSLFWLVVVSLLFIFVSLALGLLISTVTRTQVAAMLVSGLMLMMPTMLLSGMIFPIESMPVILQAISAVLPARWYIQAVRKLMIEGVDVSLVLMAVSYTHLRAHETLANL
;
A
#
# COMPACT_ATOMS: atom_id res chain seq x y z
N ILE A 1 4.05 -26.17 -35.71
CA ILE A 1 4.68 -25.90 -34.39
C ILE A 1 3.58 -25.32 -33.53
N VAL A 2 3.11 -26.12 -32.58
CA VAL A 2 2.12 -25.60 -31.57
C VAL A 2 2.94 -24.99 -30.43
N PRO A 3 2.89 -23.68 -30.20
CA PRO A 3 3.59 -23.06 -29.08
C PRO A 3 3.01 -23.57 -27.76
N GLN A 4 3.80 -24.29 -26.98
CA GLN A 4 3.44 -24.66 -25.60
C GLN A 4 3.83 -23.52 -24.68
N LEU A 5 2.86 -22.71 -24.28
CA LEU A 5 3.02 -21.68 -23.27
C LEU A 5 3.13 -22.35 -21.89
N LYS A 6 4.32 -22.37 -21.31
CA LYS A 6 4.55 -22.85 -19.96
C LYS A 6 4.65 -21.65 -19.03
N LEU A 7 3.63 -21.43 -18.22
CA LEU A 7 3.64 -20.42 -17.16
C LEU A 7 4.52 -20.89 -15.99
N LEU A 8 5.65 -20.21 -15.75
CA LEU A 8 6.65 -20.62 -14.77
C LEU A 8 6.16 -20.43 -13.31
N TYR A 9 5.44 -19.35 -13.04
CA TYR A 9 5.07 -18.97 -11.68
C TYR A 9 3.60 -19.26 -11.32
N ASN A 10 2.73 -19.51 -12.28
CA ASN A 10 1.34 -19.86 -12.07
C ASN A 10 0.86 -20.90 -13.09
N PRO A 11 1.35 -22.16 -13.00
CA PRO A 11 1.02 -23.21 -13.97
C PRO A 11 -0.50 -23.51 -14.04
N GLN A 12 -1.23 -23.28 -12.94
CA GLN A 12 -2.66 -23.56 -12.83
C GLN A 12 -3.55 -22.36 -13.18
N MET A 13 -2.97 -21.23 -13.62
CA MET A 13 -3.70 -19.99 -13.92
C MET A 13 -4.65 -19.54 -12.79
N LYS A 14 -4.28 -19.77 -11.52
CA LYS A 14 -5.09 -19.34 -10.38
C LYS A 14 -5.08 -17.81 -10.30
N SER A 15 -6.25 -17.19 -10.42
CA SER A 15 -6.42 -15.73 -10.30
C SER A 15 -5.95 -15.19 -8.94
N ALA A 16 -5.99 -16.00 -7.88
CA ALA A 16 -5.54 -15.65 -6.54
C ALA A 16 -4.09 -15.15 -6.50
N TYR A 17 -3.19 -15.71 -7.31
CA TYR A 17 -1.78 -15.32 -7.36
C TYR A 17 -1.56 -13.85 -7.75
N ASN A 18 -2.39 -13.32 -8.64
CA ASN A 18 -2.32 -11.92 -9.03
C ASN A 18 -3.15 -11.00 -8.12
N PHE A 19 -4.27 -11.53 -7.61
CA PHE A 19 -5.25 -10.74 -6.88
C PHE A 19 -4.86 -10.52 -5.41
N VAL A 20 -4.28 -11.53 -4.74
CA VAL A 20 -3.94 -11.47 -3.31
C VAL A 20 -2.96 -10.35 -2.99
N PRO A 21 -1.81 -10.17 -3.68
CA PRO A 21 -0.91 -9.06 -3.41
C PRO A 21 -1.57 -7.69 -3.60
N GLY A 22 -2.46 -7.57 -4.60
CA GLY A 22 -3.21 -6.35 -4.87
C GLY A 22 -4.17 -5.99 -3.74
N VAL A 23 -5.01 -6.95 -3.34
CA VAL A 23 -5.97 -6.78 -2.24
C VAL A 23 -5.26 -6.52 -0.92
N MET A 24 -4.14 -7.20 -0.65
CA MET A 24 -3.33 -6.97 0.53
C MET A 24 -2.85 -5.53 0.62
N GLY A 25 -2.31 -4.98 -0.47
CA GLY A 25 -1.88 -3.58 -0.52
C GLY A 25 -3.03 -2.60 -0.35
N LEU A 26 -4.16 -2.86 -1.01
CA LEU A 26 -5.35 -2.02 -0.93
C LEU A 26 -5.92 -1.99 0.49
N ILE A 27 -6.11 -3.15 1.12
CA ILE A 27 -6.69 -3.25 2.47
C ILE A 27 -5.77 -2.58 3.49
N LEU A 28 -4.46 -2.86 3.46
CA LEU A 28 -3.51 -2.25 4.38
C LEU A 28 -3.51 -0.73 4.24
N MET A 29 -3.46 -0.21 3.01
CA MET A 29 -3.45 1.23 2.77
C MET A 29 -4.74 1.89 3.23
N LEU A 30 -5.90 1.33 2.91
CA LEU A 30 -7.19 1.88 3.31
C LEU A 30 -7.36 1.90 4.82
N ILE A 31 -7.12 0.77 5.49
CA ILE A 31 -7.30 0.69 6.94
C ILE A 31 -6.34 1.66 7.65
N CYS A 32 -5.05 1.65 7.29
CA CYS A 32 -4.08 2.53 7.92
C CYS A 32 -4.43 4.01 7.71
N ALA A 33 -4.66 4.43 6.47
CA ALA A 33 -4.89 5.83 6.16
C ALA A 33 -6.25 6.32 6.68
N MET A 34 -7.31 5.51 6.51
CA MET A 34 -8.66 5.89 6.95
C MET A 34 -8.75 5.97 8.47
N MET A 35 -8.27 4.97 9.20
CA MET A 35 -8.33 4.98 10.66
C MET A 35 -7.49 6.11 11.26
N THR A 36 -6.31 6.37 10.71
CA THR A 36 -5.45 7.48 11.17
C THR A 36 -6.10 8.83 10.90
N SER A 37 -6.63 9.05 9.69
CA SER A 37 -7.27 10.31 9.32
C SER A 37 -8.51 10.58 10.19
N ILE A 38 -9.40 9.59 10.35
CA ILE A 38 -10.61 9.70 11.18
C ILE A 38 -10.25 10.02 12.64
N SER A 39 -9.25 9.34 13.21
CA SER A 39 -8.85 9.55 14.60
C SER A 39 -8.41 10.98 14.87
N ILE A 40 -7.62 11.56 13.97
CA ILE A 40 -7.13 12.94 14.14
C ILE A 40 -8.23 13.95 13.87
N VAL A 41 -9.04 13.72 12.83
CA VAL A 41 -10.14 14.62 12.48
C VAL A 41 -11.23 14.61 13.55
N ARG A 42 -11.46 13.47 14.21
CA ARG A 42 -12.36 13.39 15.36
C ARG A 42 -12.01 14.38 16.45
N GLU A 43 -10.73 14.55 16.76
CA GLU A 43 -10.30 15.51 17.79
C GLU A 43 -10.43 16.97 17.34
N LYS A 44 -10.25 17.22 16.04
CA LYS A 44 -10.53 18.55 15.49
C LYS A 44 -12.02 18.86 15.56
N GLU A 45 -12.87 17.89 15.24
CA GLU A 45 -14.32 18.03 15.21
C GLU A 45 -14.92 18.21 16.62
N THR A 46 -14.36 17.52 17.63
CA THR A 46 -14.78 17.60 19.03
C THR A 46 -14.15 18.78 19.79
N GLY A 47 -13.24 19.54 19.18
CA GLY A 47 -12.53 20.64 19.81
C GLY A 47 -11.43 20.24 20.82
N THR A 48 -11.21 18.93 21.02
CA THR A 48 -10.18 18.44 21.96
C THR A 48 -8.76 18.66 21.43
N MET A 49 -8.60 18.93 20.14
CA MET A 49 -7.30 19.26 19.53
C MET A 49 -6.69 20.53 20.14
N GLU A 50 -7.51 21.54 20.44
CA GLU A 50 -7.04 22.80 21.06
C GLU A 50 -6.45 22.55 22.46
N VAL A 51 -7.08 21.67 23.22
CA VAL A 51 -6.58 21.27 24.55
C VAL A 51 -5.24 20.54 24.47
N LEU A 52 -5.09 19.69 23.45
CA LEU A 52 -3.83 18.99 23.20
C LEU A 52 -2.70 19.93 22.77
N LEU A 53 -3.01 20.96 21.98
CA LEU A 53 -2.03 21.94 21.51
C LEU A 53 -1.53 22.89 22.63
N VAL A 54 -2.34 23.14 23.63
CA VAL A 54 -1.96 23.96 24.82
C VAL A 54 -1.15 23.15 25.85
N SER A 55 -1.16 21.82 25.72
CA SER A 55 -0.39 20.96 26.61
C SER A 55 1.13 21.12 26.38
N PRO A 56 1.99 20.93 27.41
CA PRO A 56 3.44 21.05 27.30
C PRO A 56 4.09 19.92 26.48
N VAL A 57 3.28 19.03 25.89
CA VAL A 57 3.74 17.89 25.10
C VAL A 57 4.04 18.32 23.66
N LYS A 58 5.19 17.92 23.15
CA LYS A 58 5.54 18.21 21.75
C LYS A 58 4.54 17.53 20.78
N PRO A 59 4.05 18.23 19.74
CA PRO A 59 3.06 17.72 18.80
C PRO A 59 3.43 16.37 18.17
N LEU A 60 4.73 16.12 17.97
CA LEU A 60 5.24 14.86 17.44
C LEU A 60 4.85 13.66 18.32
N PHE A 61 4.92 13.80 19.66
CA PHE A 61 4.54 12.70 20.56
C PHE A 61 3.03 12.42 20.54
N ILE A 62 2.23 13.44 20.34
CA ILE A 62 0.77 13.28 20.18
C ILE A 62 0.46 12.48 18.92
N ILE A 63 1.13 12.81 17.80
CA ILE A 63 0.96 12.10 16.53
C ILE A 63 1.43 10.64 16.66
N LEU A 64 2.59 10.42 17.25
CA LEU A 64 3.14 9.07 17.45
C LEU A 64 2.25 8.23 18.37
N ALA A 65 1.78 8.79 19.48
CA ALA A 65 0.87 8.10 20.40
C ALA A 65 -0.42 7.63 19.71
N LYS A 66 -0.89 8.38 18.71
CA LYS A 66 -2.04 7.99 17.90
C LYS A 66 -1.70 6.99 16.80
N ALA A 67 -0.53 7.11 16.20
CA ALA A 67 -0.10 6.20 15.14
C ALA A 67 0.18 4.78 15.68
N VAL A 68 0.70 4.65 16.91
CA VAL A 68 1.08 3.35 17.49
C VAL A 68 -0.08 2.34 17.55
N PRO A 69 -1.27 2.63 18.08
CA PRO A 69 -2.36 1.64 18.10
C PRO A 69 -2.80 1.22 16.69
N TYR A 70 -2.80 2.14 15.72
CA TYR A 70 -3.12 1.80 14.34
C TYR A 70 -2.03 1.00 13.66
N PHE A 71 -0.77 1.23 14.01
CA PHE A 71 0.35 0.40 13.56
C PHE A 71 0.20 -1.04 14.06
N VAL A 72 -0.11 -1.24 15.34
CA VAL A 72 -0.35 -2.57 15.92
C VAL A 72 -1.54 -3.25 15.26
N LEU A 73 -2.66 -2.54 15.09
CA LEU A 73 -3.84 -3.06 14.40
C LEU A 73 -3.52 -3.47 12.95
N SER A 74 -2.73 -2.67 12.25
CA SER A 74 -2.31 -2.96 10.87
C SER A 74 -1.38 -4.17 10.79
N PHE A 75 -0.55 -4.37 11.80
CA PHE A 75 0.31 -5.56 11.90
C PHE A 75 -0.53 -6.84 12.12
N VAL A 76 -1.54 -6.78 12.98
CA VAL A 76 -2.50 -7.89 13.16
C VAL A 76 -3.23 -8.18 11.86
N ASN A 77 -3.69 -7.14 11.16
CA ASN A 77 -4.36 -7.28 9.87
C ASN A 77 -3.45 -7.90 8.80
N LEU A 78 -2.18 -7.44 8.72
CA LEU A 78 -1.16 -8.04 7.85
C LEU A 78 -1.00 -9.53 8.11
N THR A 79 -0.85 -9.91 9.39
CA THR A 79 -0.69 -11.32 9.80
C THR A 79 -1.93 -12.14 9.40
N THR A 80 -3.12 -11.60 9.62
CA THR A 80 -4.39 -12.26 9.23
C THR A 80 -4.46 -12.48 7.72
N ILE A 81 -4.13 -11.47 6.92
CA ILE A 81 -4.14 -11.59 5.46
C ILE A 81 -3.12 -12.61 4.97
N LEU A 82 -1.91 -12.64 5.55
CA LEU A 82 -0.89 -13.63 5.21
C LEU A 82 -1.33 -15.05 5.54
N LEU A 83 -1.93 -15.26 6.71
CA LEU A 83 -2.48 -16.58 7.10
C LEU A 83 -3.59 -17.02 6.15
N LEU A 84 -4.54 -16.15 5.83
CA LEU A 84 -5.60 -16.45 4.88
C LEU A 84 -5.05 -16.74 3.47
N SER A 85 -4.04 -15.98 3.04
CA SER A 85 -3.38 -16.17 1.74
C SER A 85 -2.77 -17.57 1.61
N VAL A 86 -2.07 -18.02 2.65
CA VAL A 86 -1.37 -19.32 2.63
C VAL A 86 -2.33 -20.48 2.87
N TYR A 87 -3.18 -20.42 3.90
CA TYR A 87 -3.99 -21.57 4.33
C TYR A 87 -5.33 -21.71 3.61
N VAL A 88 -5.91 -20.61 3.11
CA VAL A 88 -7.23 -20.63 2.47
C VAL A 88 -7.13 -20.51 0.96
N LEU A 89 -6.23 -19.68 0.46
CA LEU A 89 -6.11 -19.40 -0.98
C LEU A 89 -4.98 -20.19 -1.67
N ASP A 90 -4.23 -21.00 -0.91
CA ASP A 90 -3.10 -21.79 -1.41
C ASP A 90 -2.08 -20.94 -2.20
N VAL A 91 -1.88 -19.69 -1.80
CA VAL A 91 -0.87 -18.82 -2.38
C VAL A 91 0.42 -18.98 -1.59
N PRO A 92 1.46 -19.64 -2.14
CA PRO A 92 2.69 -19.88 -1.43
C PRO A 92 3.48 -18.59 -1.22
N VAL A 93 4.23 -18.52 -0.13
CA VAL A 93 5.29 -17.52 0.06
C VAL A 93 6.58 -18.14 -0.44
N ALA A 94 6.88 -17.98 -1.74
CA ALA A 94 8.06 -18.58 -2.38
C ALA A 94 9.39 -17.92 -1.93
N GLY A 95 9.33 -16.64 -1.57
CA GLY A 95 10.50 -15.87 -1.12
C GLY A 95 10.62 -15.77 0.39
N SER A 96 11.47 -14.86 0.87
CA SER A 96 11.73 -14.65 2.28
C SER A 96 10.57 -13.95 2.99
N LEU A 97 9.94 -14.63 3.97
CA LEU A 97 8.89 -14.07 4.82
C LEU A 97 9.39 -12.83 5.60
N PHE A 98 10.66 -12.85 6.02
CA PHE A 98 11.25 -11.72 6.74
C PHE A 98 11.19 -10.43 5.92
N TRP A 99 11.62 -10.48 4.67
CA TRP A 99 11.59 -9.32 3.78
C TRP A 99 10.17 -8.89 3.40
N LEU A 100 9.27 -9.85 3.26
CA LEU A 100 7.85 -9.56 3.05
C LEU A 100 7.28 -8.73 4.20
N VAL A 101 7.57 -9.12 5.45
CA VAL A 101 7.14 -8.38 6.64
C VAL A 101 7.80 -7.00 6.70
N VAL A 102 9.11 -6.88 6.43
CA VAL A 102 9.81 -5.59 6.45
C VAL A 102 9.22 -4.61 5.44
N VAL A 103 9.01 -5.04 4.19
CA VAL A 103 8.40 -4.21 3.14
C VAL A 103 6.97 -3.81 3.52
N SER A 104 6.20 -4.73 4.12
CA SER A 104 4.84 -4.45 4.58
C SER A 104 4.82 -3.45 5.74
N LEU A 105 5.75 -3.53 6.68
CA LEU A 105 5.88 -2.56 7.77
C LEU A 105 6.22 -1.17 7.24
N LEU A 106 7.16 -1.06 6.30
CA LEU A 106 7.47 0.21 5.64
C LEU A 106 6.24 0.79 4.94
N PHE A 107 5.47 -0.06 4.25
CA PHE A 107 4.24 0.36 3.59
C PHE A 107 3.16 0.82 4.58
N ILE A 108 3.02 0.16 5.73
CA ILE A 108 2.14 0.59 6.82
C ILE A 108 2.53 2.00 7.29
N PHE A 109 3.82 2.29 7.51
CA PHE A 109 4.28 3.64 7.88
C PHE A 109 3.91 4.68 6.83
N VAL A 110 4.12 4.41 5.55
CA VAL A 110 3.74 5.31 4.46
C VAL A 110 2.23 5.52 4.43
N SER A 111 1.44 4.49 4.64
CA SER A 111 -0.03 4.56 4.66
C SER A 111 -0.56 5.35 5.86
N LEU A 112 0.06 5.22 7.04
CA LEU A 112 -0.24 6.06 8.21
C LEU A 112 0.08 7.53 7.93
N ALA A 113 1.22 7.82 7.28
CA ALA A 113 1.60 9.17 6.88
C ALA A 113 0.61 9.78 5.88
N LEU A 114 0.08 8.99 4.92
CA LEU A 114 -1.00 9.42 4.04
C LEU A 114 -2.28 9.75 4.81
N GLY A 115 -2.62 8.96 5.83
CA GLY A 115 -3.75 9.26 6.71
C GLY A 115 -3.58 10.58 7.46
N LEU A 116 -2.35 10.87 7.95
CA LEU A 116 -2.02 12.16 8.53
C LEU A 116 -2.23 13.30 7.52
N LEU A 117 -1.74 13.14 6.29
CA LEU A 117 -1.88 14.13 5.23
C LEU A 117 -3.37 14.39 4.93
N ILE A 118 -4.20 13.36 4.80
CA ILE A 118 -5.64 13.51 4.59
C ILE A 118 -6.28 14.26 5.76
N SER A 119 -5.85 13.99 6.98
CA SER A 119 -6.36 14.68 8.18
C SER A 119 -6.06 16.17 8.17
N THR A 120 -5.04 16.65 7.46
CA THR A 120 -4.74 18.10 7.37
C THR A 120 -5.75 18.85 6.50
N VAL A 121 -6.28 18.19 5.48
CA VAL A 121 -7.20 18.79 4.51
C VAL A 121 -8.67 18.66 4.93
N THR A 122 -8.99 17.67 5.77
CA THR A 122 -10.36 17.37 6.19
C THR A 122 -10.68 17.94 7.57
N ARG A 123 -11.94 18.36 7.75
CA ARG A 123 -12.42 18.97 9.00
C ARG A 123 -13.46 18.12 9.75
N THR A 124 -14.11 17.17 9.06
CA THR A 124 -15.12 16.29 9.64
C THR A 124 -14.75 14.83 9.42
N GLN A 125 -15.17 13.94 10.33
CA GLN A 125 -14.91 12.50 10.22
C GLN A 125 -15.50 11.93 8.92
N VAL A 126 -16.70 12.38 8.54
CA VAL A 126 -17.35 11.95 7.30
C VAL A 126 -16.52 12.35 6.07
N ALA A 127 -16.00 13.59 6.04
CA ALA A 127 -15.14 14.05 4.95
C ALA A 127 -13.82 13.24 4.92
N ALA A 128 -13.21 12.96 6.08
CA ALA A 128 -12.00 12.13 6.15
C ALA A 128 -12.23 10.72 5.62
N MET A 129 -13.39 10.12 5.95
CA MET A 129 -13.78 8.79 5.49
C MET A 129 -14.00 8.74 3.98
N LEU A 130 -14.72 9.72 3.42
CA LEU A 130 -14.99 9.82 1.99
C LEU A 130 -13.71 10.09 1.19
N VAL A 131 -12.89 11.04 1.64
CA VAL A 131 -11.61 11.37 0.97
C VAL A 131 -10.67 10.17 1.02
N SER A 132 -10.50 9.54 2.18
CA SER A 132 -9.64 8.35 2.30
C SER A 132 -10.17 7.20 1.44
N GLY A 133 -11.46 6.89 1.50
CA GLY A 133 -12.06 5.81 0.74
C GLY A 133 -11.96 6.05 -0.77
N LEU A 134 -12.50 7.15 -1.25
CA LEU A 134 -12.55 7.41 -2.71
C LEU A 134 -11.17 7.75 -3.30
N MET A 135 -10.40 8.61 -2.62
CA MET A 135 -9.13 9.10 -3.14
C MET A 135 -8.02 8.07 -3.09
N LEU A 136 -8.07 7.09 -2.17
CA LEU A 136 -7.09 6.02 -2.12
C LEU A 136 -7.56 4.76 -2.83
N MET A 137 -8.85 4.38 -2.69
CA MET A 137 -9.35 3.13 -3.26
C MET A 137 -9.37 3.16 -4.79
N MET A 138 -9.95 4.22 -5.40
CA MET A 138 -10.09 4.30 -6.85
C MET A 138 -8.75 4.26 -7.59
N PRO A 139 -7.79 5.17 -7.28
CA PRO A 139 -6.48 5.12 -7.95
C PRO A 139 -5.73 3.82 -7.66
N THR A 140 -5.81 3.29 -6.44
CA THR A 140 -5.12 2.05 -6.10
C THR A 140 -5.68 0.87 -6.89
N MET A 141 -6.99 0.72 -7.02
CA MET A 141 -7.57 -0.36 -7.82
C MET A 141 -7.22 -0.27 -9.30
N LEU A 142 -7.26 0.94 -9.87
CA LEU A 142 -7.06 1.14 -11.31
C LEU A 142 -5.59 1.25 -11.71
N LEU A 143 -4.77 1.94 -10.92
CA LEU A 143 -3.42 2.35 -11.32
C LEU A 143 -2.29 1.56 -10.64
N SER A 144 -2.61 0.63 -9.71
CA SER A 144 -1.58 -0.16 -9.02
C SER A 144 -1.07 -1.36 -9.79
N GLY A 145 -1.68 -1.68 -10.94
CA GLY A 145 -1.37 -2.90 -11.69
C GLY A 145 -2.09 -4.16 -11.15
N MET A 146 -3.11 -3.97 -10.27
CA MET A 146 -3.89 -5.08 -9.74
C MET A 146 -4.90 -5.62 -10.77
N ILE A 147 -5.66 -4.73 -11.41
CA ILE A 147 -6.68 -5.08 -12.41
C ILE A 147 -6.10 -4.96 -13.82
N PHE A 148 -5.48 -3.85 -14.14
CA PHE A 148 -4.91 -3.58 -15.45
C PHE A 148 -3.38 -3.62 -15.39
N PRO A 149 -2.70 -4.35 -16.30
CA PRO A 149 -1.25 -4.29 -16.42
C PRO A 149 -0.80 -2.86 -16.69
N ILE A 150 0.23 -2.40 -15.96
CA ILE A 150 0.70 -1.01 -16.05
C ILE A 150 1.24 -0.69 -17.44
N GLU A 151 1.85 -1.70 -18.11
CA GLU A 151 2.42 -1.59 -19.44
C GLU A 151 1.36 -1.30 -20.52
N SER A 152 0.08 -1.64 -20.26
CA SER A 152 -1.03 -1.38 -21.18
C SER A 152 -1.65 0.02 -21.02
N MET A 153 -1.22 0.78 -20.01
CA MET A 153 -1.76 2.11 -19.74
C MET A 153 -1.06 3.20 -20.58
N PRO A 154 -1.78 4.30 -20.93
CA PRO A 154 -1.14 5.49 -21.50
C PRO A 154 -0.04 6.04 -20.58
N VAL A 155 1.01 6.64 -21.17
CA VAL A 155 2.19 7.16 -20.45
C VAL A 155 1.82 8.11 -19.31
N ILE A 156 0.80 8.94 -19.50
CA ILE A 156 0.31 9.89 -18.48
C ILE A 156 -0.20 9.13 -17.24
N LEU A 157 -0.97 8.05 -17.42
CA LEU A 157 -1.48 7.24 -16.32
C LEU A 157 -0.35 6.44 -15.64
N GLN A 158 0.66 6.01 -16.40
CA GLN A 158 1.86 5.38 -15.84
C GLN A 158 2.63 6.34 -14.92
N ALA A 159 2.76 7.61 -15.31
CA ALA A 159 3.42 8.64 -14.51
C ALA A 159 2.64 8.94 -13.21
N ILE A 160 1.31 9.08 -13.29
CA ILE A 160 0.46 9.26 -12.11
C ILE A 160 0.55 8.03 -11.18
N SER A 161 0.53 6.84 -11.76
CA SER A 161 0.62 5.60 -11.00
C SER A 161 1.96 5.45 -10.26
N ALA A 162 3.04 6.05 -10.78
CA ALA A 162 4.35 6.02 -10.14
C ALA A 162 4.40 6.77 -8.79
N VAL A 163 3.53 7.76 -8.60
CA VAL A 163 3.40 8.50 -7.34
C VAL A 163 2.67 7.69 -6.27
N LEU A 164 1.89 6.66 -6.66
CA LEU A 164 1.12 5.85 -5.72
C LEU A 164 2.01 4.83 -5.00
N PRO A 165 2.14 4.90 -3.66
CA PRO A 165 2.97 3.96 -2.92
C PRO A 165 2.44 2.52 -3.00
N ALA A 166 1.14 2.35 -3.14
CA ALA A 166 0.51 1.03 -3.28
C ALA A 166 1.02 0.26 -4.50
N ARG A 167 1.32 0.93 -5.62
CA ARG A 167 1.90 0.30 -6.81
C ARG A 167 3.20 -0.43 -6.49
N TRP A 168 4.12 0.26 -5.84
CA TRP A 168 5.45 -0.28 -5.50
C TRP A 168 5.37 -1.42 -4.51
N TYR A 169 4.50 -1.27 -3.51
CA TYR A 169 4.23 -2.31 -2.53
C TYR A 169 3.67 -3.58 -3.18
N ILE A 170 2.63 -3.45 -4.02
CA ILE A 170 2.00 -4.58 -4.70
C ILE A 170 2.98 -5.31 -5.61
N GLN A 171 3.82 -4.56 -6.35
CA GLN A 171 4.87 -5.16 -7.17
C GLN A 171 5.93 -5.88 -6.33
N ALA A 172 6.37 -5.28 -5.22
CA ALA A 172 7.34 -5.90 -4.31
C ALA A 172 6.78 -7.18 -3.68
N VAL A 173 5.53 -7.14 -3.18
CA VAL A 173 4.87 -8.32 -2.60
C VAL A 173 4.69 -9.42 -3.64
N ARG A 174 4.29 -9.09 -4.88
CA ARG A 174 4.15 -10.07 -5.96
C ARG A 174 5.48 -10.77 -6.25
N LYS A 175 6.56 -10.02 -6.36
CA LYS A 175 7.91 -10.58 -6.57
C LYS A 175 8.36 -11.46 -5.42
N LEU A 176 8.15 -11.03 -4.18
CA LEU A 176 8.53 -11.78 -2.99
C LEU A 176 7.66 -13.02 -2.77
N MET A 177 6.33 -12.92 -2.91
CA MET A 177 5.43 -14.06 -2.64
C MET A 177 5.42 -15.09 -3.77
N ILE A 178 5.42 -14.64 -5.02
CA ILE A 178 5.12 -15.51 -6.17
C ILE A 178 6.39 -15.88 -6.93
N GLU A 179 7.25 -14.89 -7.21
CA GLU A 179 8.43 -15.10 -8.02
C GLU A 179 9.62 -15.63 -7.19
N GLY A 180 9.57 -15.53 -5.85
CA GLY A 180 10.64 -15.96 -4.96
C GLY A 180 11.98 -15.28 -5.21
N VAL A 181 11.95 -14.06 -5.75
CA VAL A 181 13.14 -13.30 -6.14
C VAL A 181 13.83 -12.74 -4.91
N ASP A 182 15.16 -12.73 -4.92
CA ASP A 182 15.96 -12.15 -3.84
C ASP A 182 15.75 -10.63 -3.75
N VAL A 183 15.77 -10.11 -2.54
CA VAL A 183 15.46 -8.69 -2.25
C VAL A 183 16.37 -7.72 -2.97
N SER A 184 17.64 -8.09 -3.21
CA SER A 184 18.57 -7.28 -3.98
C SER A 184 18.03 -6.95 -5.38
N LEU A 185 17.37 -7.91 -6.02
CA LEU A 185 16.74 -7.74 -7.33
C LEU A 185 15.42 -6.96 -7.25
N VAL A 186 14.67 -7.08 -6.14
CA VAL A 186 13.45 -6.28 -5.91
C VAL A 186 13.79 -4.81 -5.73
N LEU A 187 14.81 -4.48 -4.92
CA LEU A 187 15.29 -3.12 -4.72
C LEU A 187 15.87 -2.51 -6.01
N MET A 188 16.64 -3.28 -6.76
CA MET A 188 17.11 -2.85 -8.08
C MET A 188 15.95 -2.55 -9.04
N ALA A 189 14.96 -3.42 -9.13
CA ALA A 189 13.82 -3.22 -10.02
C ALA A 189 12.99 -1.99 -9.64
N VAL A 190 12.78 -1.74 -8.34
CA VAL A 190 12.09 -0.54 -7.84
C VAL A 190 12.92 0.71 -8.12
N SER A 191 14.23 0.68 -7.92
CA SER A 191 15.15 1.79 -8.23
C SER A 191 15.22 2.07 -9.74
N TYR A 192 15.32 1.04 -10.57
CA TYR A 192 15.38 1.18 -12.04
C TYR A 192 14.09 1.77 -12.63
N THR A 193 12.93 1.35 -12.13
CA THR A 193 11.64 1.89 -12.59
C THR A 193 11.43 3.33 -12.13
N HIS A 194 11.97 3.72 -10.97
CA HIS A 194 11.96 5.11 -10.53
C HIS A 194 12.84 6.01 -11.41
N LEU A 195 14.04 5.54 -11.79
CA LEU A 195 14.94 6.25 -12.71
C LEU A 195 14.32 6.38 -14.10
N ARG A 196 13.70 5.32 -14.62
CA ARG A 196 13.08 5.33 -15.94
C ARG A 196 11.81 6.21 -16.00
N ALA A 197 11.07 6.34 -14.91
CA ALA A 197 9.96 7.29 -14.82
C ALA A 197 10.46 8.74 -14.90
N HIS A 198 11.64 9.03 -14.33
CA HIS A 198 12.29 10.33 -14.46
C HIS A 198 12.79 10.63 -15.88
N GLU A 199 13.34 9.64 -16.57
CA GLU A 199 13.81 9.80 -17.97
C GLU A 199 12.63 10.03 -18.94
N THR A 200 11.49 9.34 -18.75
CA THR A 200 10.29 9.57 -19.59
C THR A 200 9.66 10.93 -19.35
N LEU A 201 9.72 11.47 -18.14
CA LEU A 201 9.25 12.83 -17.82
C LEU A 201 10.20 13.92 -18.35
N ALA A 202 11.49 13.63 -18.47
CA ALA A 202 12.49 14.57 -19.02
C ALA A 202 12.48 14.62 -20.57
N ASN A 203 11.86 13.64 -21.23
CA ASN A 203 11.77 13.53 -22.70
C ASN A 203 10.39 13.93 -23.24
N LEU A 204 9.49 14.47 -22.41
CA LEU A 204 8.22 15.12 -22.76
C LEU A 204 8.34 16.65 -22.72
#